data_ea54f00bf06bbc1aeb3da2cd4937cb5e
#
_entry.id   ea54f00bf06bbc1aeb3da2cd4937cb5e
#
_cell.length_a   1.000
_cell.length_b   1.000
_cell.length_c   1.000
_cell.angle_alpha   90.00
_cell.angle_beta   90.00
_cell.angle_gamma   90.00
#
_symmetry.space_group_name_H-M   'P 1'
#
loop_
_entity.id
_entity.type
_entity.pdbx_description
1 polymer ?
#
loop_
_entity_poly.entity_id
_entity_poly.type
_entity_poly.pdbx_seq_one_letter_code
_entity_poly.pdbx_strand_id
1 'polypeptide(L)'
;WNQYQCMVTFNMSRSASYYETGTGRGMGFRDSCQDLYGFMHIIPDRARERIIDIASIQFADGSTYHQYQPLTKRGNNDTGSCFNDDPLWLVAAPHAYIAETGDFSILEHPTPFDNVPGTEVPLLEHVRRSVNFTLNNLGPHKLPLIGRADWNDCLNLNCFSEHPGES
;
A
#
# COMPACT_ATOMS: atom_id res chain seq x y z
N TRP A 1 1.52 7.28 25.51
CA TRP A 1 1.84 8.27 24.48
C TRP A 1 2.03 7.62 23.10
N ASN A 2 2.85 6.60 22.98
CA ASN A 2 3.10 5.93 21.70
C ASN A 2 1.82 5.42 21.03
N GLN A 3 0.94 4.78 21.78
CA GLN A 3 -0.35 4.30 21.24
C GLN A 3 -1.23 5.44 20.72
N TYR A 4 -1.24 6.58 21.43
CA TYR A 4 -1.93 7.78 20.96
C TYR A 4 -1.34 8.29 19.63
N GLN A 5 -0.03 8.35 19.52
CA GLN A 5 0.64 8.75 18.28
C GLN A 5 0.33 7.77 17.13
N CYS A 6 0.36 6.47 17.38
CA CYS A 6 -0.01 5.47 16.38
C CYS A 6 -1.48 5.64 15.94
N MET A 7 -2.39 5.92 16.87
CA MET A 7 -3.80 6.19 16.53
C MET A 7 -3.94 7.44 15.65
N VAL A 8 -3.24 8.51 15.98
CA VAL A 8 -3.23 9.74 15.18
C VAL A 8 -2.70 9.44 13.78
N THR A 9 -1.58 8.77 13.67
CA THR A 9 -0.95 8.41 12.40
C THR A 9 -1.87 7.53 11.55
N PHE A 10 -2.48 6.50 12.14
CA PHE A 10 -3.43 5.62 11.47
C PHE A 10 -4.62 6.39 10.87
N ASN A 11 -5.14 7.41 11.57
CA ASN A 11 -6.28 8.19 11.11
C ASN A 11 -5.90 9.31 10.13
N MET A 12 -4.70 9.89 10.27
CA MET A 12 -4.28 11.10 9.57
C MET A 12 -3.12 10.89 8.61
N SER A 13 -2.56 9.67 8.53
CA SER A 13 -1.45 9.30 7.64
C SER A 13 -0.30 10.30 7.68
N ARG A 14 0.17 10.64 8.88
CA ARG A 14 1.30 11.58 9.08
C ARG A 14 1.06 12.97 8.52
N SER A 15 -0.17 13.29 8.15
CA SER A 15 -0.56 14.63 7.70
C SER A 15 -0.56 15.57 8.89
N ALA A 16 0.50 16.35 9.05
CA ALA A 16 0.67 17.24 10.19
C ALA A 16 -0.25 18.47 10.09
N SER A 17 -0.58 18.91 8.90
CA SER A 17 -1.39 20.11 8.70
C SER A 17 -2.00 20.22 7.31
N TYR A 18 -3.02 21.04 7.22
CA TYR A 18 -3.61 21.48 5.96
C TYR A 18 -2.58 22.10 5.00
N TYR A 19 -1.62 22.83 5.52
CA TYR A 19 -0.58 23.46 4.72
C TYR A 19 0.38 22.47 4.08
N GLU A 20 0.61 21.34 4.75
CA GLU A 20 1.50 20.30 4.26
C GLU A 20 0.84 19.45 3.18
N THR A 21 -0.42 19.09 3.38
CA THR A 21 -1.10 18.08 2.56
C THR A 21 -2.19 18.63 1.64
N GLY A 22 -2.68 19.86 1.88
CA GLY A 22 -3.82 20.42 1.17
C GLY A 22 -5.12 19.64 1.38
N THR A 23 -6.13 19.94 0.58
CA THR A 23 -7.48 19.34 0.70
C THR A 23 -7.68 18.06 -0.10
N GLY A 24 -6.84 17.80 -1.08
CA GLY A 24 -7.02 16.71 -2.05
C GLY A 24 -6.06 15.53 -1.87
N ARG A 25 -5.05 15.67 -1.03
CA ARG A 25 -4.02 14.65 -0.86
C ARG A 25 -4.57 13.43 -0.11
N GLY A 26 -4.30 12.25 -0.65
CA GLY A 26 -4.63 10.99 -0.01
C GLY A 26 -3.60 10.57 1.05
N MET A 27 -3.88 9.45 1.68
CA MET A 27 -2.93 8.75 2.55
C MET A 27 -1.99 7.90 1.70
N GLY A 28 -0.69 7.91 1.98
CA GLY A 28 0.26 7.05 1.29
C GLY A 28 -0.11 5.58 1.40
N PHE A 29 0.03 4.83 0.32
CA PHE A 29 -0.23 3.40 0.30
C PHE A 29 0.68 2.66 1.28
N ARG A 30 1.98 2.82 1.11
CA ARG A 30 3.02 2.31 2.01
C ARG A 30 2.79 2.79 3.44
N ASP A 31 2.59 4.10 3.62
CA ASP A 31 2.40 4.70 4.93
C ASP A 31 1.21 4.09 5.67
N SER A 32 0.09 3.89 4.98
CA SER A 32 -1.10 3.26 5.55
C SER A 32 -0.85 1.82 6.01
N CYS A 33 -0.05 1.06 5.27
CA CYS A 33 0.36 -0.29 5.66
C CYS A 33 1.32 -0.27 6.88
N GLN A 34 2.29 0.63 6.88
CA GLN A 34 3.25 0.77 7.99
C GLN A 34 2.56 1.21 9.29
N ASP A 35 1.62 2.15 9.21
CA ASP A 35 0.93 2.67 10.38
C ASP A 35 0.09 1.60 11.09
N LEU A 36 -0.35 0.56 10.36
CA LEU A 36 -1.04 -0.59 10.95
C LEU A 36 -0.17 -1.35 11.96
N TYR A 37 1.14 -1.48 11.72
CA TYR A 37 2.02 -2.23 12.62
C TYR A 37 2.05 -1.69 14.04
N GLY A 38 1.96 -0.38 14.18
CA GLY A 38 2.01 0.27 15.49
C GLY A 38 0.70 0.20 16.28
N PHE A 39 -0.41 -0.16 15.64
CA PHE A 39 -1.72 0.03 16.26
C PHE A 39 -2.72 -1.13 16.07
N MET A 40 -2.45 -2.09 15.19
CA MET A 40 -3.43 -3.13 14.82
C MET A 40 -3.86 -4.02 16.00
N HIS A 41 -2.99 -4.24 16.99
CA HIS A 41 -3.32 -4.99 18.20
C HIS A 41 -4.39 -4.34 19.08
N ILE A 42 -4.61 -3.03 18.92
CA ILE A 42 -5.63 -2.28 19.65
C ILE A 42 -6.94 -2.19 18.87
N ILE A 43 -6.84 -2.15 17.52
CA ILE A 43 -7.99 -1.93 16.63
C ILE A 43 -8.06 -2.99 15.52
N PRO A 44 -8.04 -4.29 15.83
CA PRO A 44 -7.91 -5.34 14.81
C PRO A 44 -9.01 -5.26 13.74
N ASP A 45 -10.25 -4.97 14.09
CA ASP A 45 -11.36 -4.84 13.14
C ASP A 45 -11.12 -3.71 12.13
N ARG A 46 -10.69 -2.56 12.61
CA ARG A 46 -10.36 -1.41 11.73
C ARG A 46 -9.09 -1.66 10.91
N ALA A 47 -8.15 -2.41 11.46
CA ALA A 47 -6.96 -2.84 10.71
C ALA A 47 -7.36 -3.73 9.53
N ARG A 48 -8.26 -4.69 9.76
CA ARG A 48 -8.82 -5.55 8.73
C ARG A 48 -9.51 -4.74 7.62
N GLU A 49 -10.39 -3.82 8.00
CA GLU A 49 -11.05 -2.91 7.04
C GLU A 49 -10.04 -2.12 6.21
N ARG A 50 -9.02 -1.54 6.85
CA ARG A 50 -7.99 -0.75 6.15
C ARG A 50 -7.19 -1.60 5.17
N ILE A 51 -6.83 -2.83 5.52
CA ILE A 51 -6.11 -3.75 4.61
C ILE A 51 -6.96 -4.02 3.37
N ILE A 52 -8.26 -4.27 3.55
CA ILE A 52 -9.19 -4.50 2.43
C ILE A 52 -9.33 -3.25 1.56
N ASP A 53 -9.49 -2.07 2.17
CA ASP A 53 -9.58 -0.81 1.45
C ASP A 53 -8.31 -0.54 0.61
N ILE A 54 -7.14 -0.79 1.18
CA ILE A 54 -5.85 -0.62 0.48
C ILE A 54 -5.71 -1.64 -0.65
N ALA A 55 -6.10 -2.89 -0.43
CA ALA A 55 -6.04 -3.91 -1.46
C ALA A 55 -6.97 -3.58 -2.64
N SER A 56 -8.12 -2.96 -2.38
CA SER A 56 -9.09 -2.62 -3.42
C SER A 56 -8.61 -1.54 -4.40
N ILE A 57 -7.53 -0.82 -4.09
CA ILE A 57 -6.91 0.16 -4.99
C ILE A 57 -5.70 -0.40 -5.75
N GLN A 58 -5.43 -1.68 -5.64
CA GLN A 58 -4.42 -2.36 -6.45
C GLN A 58 -4.93 -2.56 -7.87
N PHE A 59 -4.05 -2.45 -8.86
CA PHE A 59 -4.35 -2.79 -10.24
C PHE A 59 -4.26 -4.30 -10.51
N ALA A 60 -4.91 -4.75 -11.57
CA ALA A 60 -4.94 -6.18 -11.93
C ALA A 60 -3.57 -6.78 -12.27
N ASP A 61 -2.59 -5.97 -12.63
CA ASP A 61 -1.21 -6.39 -12.88
C ASP A 61 -0.37 -6.54 -11.61
N GLY A 62 -0.92 -6.14 -10.45
CA GLY A 62 -0.26 -6.19 -9.15
C GLY A 62 0.41 -4.89 -8.73
N SER A 63 0.50 -3.89 -9.60
CA SER A 63 0.91 -2.53 -9.22
C SER A 63 -0.17 -1.82 -8.40
N THR A 64 0.15 -0.66 -7.84
CA THR A 64 -0.78 0.07 -6.98
C THR A 64 -0.76 1.56 -7.26
N TYR A 65 -1.80 2.26 -6.84
CA TYR A 65 -1.70 3.69 -6.60
C TYR A 65 -0.73 3.97 -5.46
N HIS A 66 -0.03 5.09 -5.53
CA HIS A 66 0.81 5.53 -4.41
C HIS A 66 -0.01 6.14 -3.27
N GLN A 67 -1.21 6.61 -3.54
CA GLN A 67 -2.08 7.23 -2.53
C GLN A 67 -3.49 6.64 -2.53
N TYR A 68 -4.05 6.59 -1.33
CA TYR A 68 -5.38 6.14 -1.01
C TYR A 68 -6.20 7.29 -0.40
N GLN A 69 -7.44 7.45 -0.85
CA GLN A 69 -8.39 8.45 -0.32
C GLN A 69 -9.33 7.80 0.70
N PRO A 70 -9.17 8.06 2.00
CA PRO A 70 -9.91 7.33 3.03
C PRO A 70 -11.42 7.58 3.04
N LEU A 71 -11.87 8.75 2.57
CA LEU A 71 -13.29 9.10 2.51
C LEU A 71 -14.03 8.42 1.36
N THR A 72 -13.40 8.33 0.21
CA THR A 72 -13.98 7.71 -0.99
C THR A 72 -13.58 6.26 -1.16
N LYS A 73 -12.56 5.82 -0.41
CA LYS A 73 -11.93 4.48 -0.49
C LYS A 73 -11.38 4.17 -1.88
N ARG A 74 -10.88 5.18 -2.56
CA ARG A 74 -10.35 5.09 -3.92
C ARG A 74 -8.88 5.49 -3.98
N GLY A 75 -8.18 4.96 -4.98
CA GLY A 75 -6.83 5.38 -5.31
C GLY A 75 -6.81 6.83 -5.80
N ASN A 76 -5.69 7.51 -5.57
CA ASN A 76 -5.43 8.86 -6.04
C ASN A 76 -4.16 8.84 -6.90
N ASN A 77 -4.30 9.26 -8.14
CA ASN A 77 -3.20 9.29 -9.11
C ASN A 77 -2.46 10.65 -9.18
N ASP A 78 -2.81 11.61 -8.34
CA ASP A 78 -2.18 12.95 -8.36
C ASP A 78 -0.67 12.88 -8.14
N THR A 79 -0.20 11.96 -7.29
CA THR A 79 1.22 11.70 -7.05
C THR A 79 1.78 10.57 -7.91
N GLY A 80 0.93 9.91 -8.68
CA GLY A 80 1.29 8.82 -9.56
C GLY A 80 1.02 7.44 -8.99
N SER A 81 1.50 6.44 -9.70
CA SER A 81 1.33 5.01 -9.42
C SER A 81 2.61 4.26 -9.79
N CYS A 82 2.62 2.96 -9.58
CA CYS A 82 3.73 2.07 -9.95
C CYS A 82 5.05 2.37 -9.23
N PHE A 83 4.97 2.73 -7.95
CA PHE A 83 6.11 2.70 -7.06
C PHE A 83 6.47 1.24 -6.78
N ASN A 84 7.74 0.92 -6.82
CA ASN A 84 8.18 -0.47 -6.78
C ASN A 84 7.90 -1.16 -5.43
N ASP A 85 8.01 -0.44 -4.35
CA ASP A 85 7.86 -0.99 -2.99
C ASP A 85 6.41 -1.05 -2.50
N ASP A 86 5.52 -0.19 -3.01
CA ASP A 86 4.13 -0.11 -2.55
C ASP A 86 3.42 -1.48 -2.55
N PRO A 87 3.47 -2.30 -3.63
CA PRO A 87 2.81 -3.60 -3.64
C PRO A 87 3.32 -4.56 -2.55
N LEU A 88 4.59 -4.47 -2.19
CA LEU A 88 5.18 -5.35 -1.17
C LEU A 88 4.68 -5.03 0.24
N TRP A 89 4.30 -3.78 0.50
CA TRP A 89 3.67 -3.42 1.76
C TRP A 89 2.28 -4.02 1.91
N LEU A 90 1.58 -4.28 0.80
CA LEU A 90 0.33 -5.05 0.82
C LEU A 90 0.55 -6.53 1.17
N VAL A 91 1.74 -7.08 0.96
CA VAL A 91 2.09 -8.42 1.45
C VAL A 91 2.33 -8.38 2.97
N ALA A 92 3.04 -7.36 3.43
CA ALA A 92 3.47 -7.24 4.81
C ALA A 92 2.28 -6.96 5.78
N ALA A 93 1.32 -6.14 5.39
CA ALA A 93 0.21 -5.75 6.25
C ALA A 93 -0.72 -6.93 6.64
N PRO A 94 -1.25 -7.74 5.70
CA PRO A 94 -2.05 -8.93 6.07
C PRO A 94 -1.24 -9.96 6.85
N HIS A 95 0.05 -10.12 6.56
CA HIS A 95 0.92 -11.00 7.34
C HIS A 95 0.96 -10.57 8.81
N ALA A 96 1.21 -9.30 9.08
CA ALA A 96 1.25 -8.78 10.44
C ALA A 96 -0.12 -8.91 11.14
N TYR A 97 -1.21 -8.63 10.41
CA TYR A 97 -2.57 -8.80 10.92
C TYR A 97 -2.86 -10.24 11.34
N ILE A 98 -2.53 -11.21 10.49
CA ILE A 98 -2.72 -12.64 10.79
C ILE A 98 -1.84 -13.08 11.95
N ALA A 99 -0.60 -12.61 12.01
CA ALA A 99 0.31 -12.92 13.11
C ALA A 99 -0.22 -12.42 14.47
N GLU A 100 -0.88 -11.26 14.49
CA GLU A 100 -1.46 -10.68 15.71
C GLU A 100 -2.79 -11.32 16.10
N THR A 101 -3.67 -11.58 15.11
CA THR A 101 -5.07 -11.97 15.38
C THR A 101 -5.38 -13.45 15.21
N GLY A 102 -4.57 -14.17 14.42
CA GLY A 102 -4.87 -15.53 13.97
C GLY A 102 -6.00 -15.61 12.94
N ASP A 103 -6.51 -14.48 12.45
CA ASP A 103 -7.62 -14.44 11.48
C ASP A 103 -7.14 -14.65 10.03
N PHE A 104 -7.11 -15.91 9.61
CA PHE A 104 -6.81 -16.30 8.22
C PHE A 104 -7.95 -16.00 7.26
N SER A 105 -9.18 -15.75 7.75
CA SER A 105 -10.33 -15.51 6.88
C SER A 105 -10.18 -14.26 6.02
N ILE A 106 -9.32 -13.33 6.42
CA ILE A 106 -9.02 -12.14 5.63
C ILE A 106 -8.48 -12.49 4.23
N LEU A 107 -7.73 -13.59 4.09
CA LEU A 107 -7.14 -14.01 2.83
C LEU A 107 -8.20 -14.46 1.80
N GLU A 108 -9.37 -14.87 2.27
CA GLU A 108 -10.48 -15.30 1.42
C GLU A 108 -11.45 -14.16 1.10
N HIS A 109 -11.24 -12.98 1.69
CA HIS A 109 -12.14 -11.85 1.48
C HIS A 109 -12.16 -11.42 0.02
N PRO A 110 -13.35 -11.37 -0.62
CA PRO A 110 -13.46 -10.91 -2.00
C PRO A 110 -13.18 -9.42 -2.08
N THR A 111 -12.17 -9.04 -2.84
CA THR A 111 -11.69 -7.66 -2.97
C THR A 111 -11.54 -7.33 -4.46
N PRO A 112 -12.08 -6.20 -4.94
CA PRO A 112 -11.97 -5.80 -6.34
C PRO A 112 -10.59 -5.22 -6.65
N PHE A 113 -10.22 -5.21 -7.94
CA PHE A 113 -9.10 -4.42 -8.44
C PHE A 113 -9.59 -3.02 -8.84
N ASP A 114 -8.84 -1.98 -8.45
CA ASP A 114 -9.12 -0.58 -8.75
C ASP A 114 -10.57 -0.16 -8.43
N ASN A 115 -11.13 -0.74 -7.38
CA ASN A 115 -12.54 -0.54 -6.99
C ASN A 115 -13.57 -0.84 -8.11
N VAL A 116 -13.21 -1.63 -9.13
CA VAL A 116 -14.10 -1.99 -10.24
C VAL A 116 -14.99 -3.16 -9.85
N PRO A 117 -16.32 -2.99 -9.80
CA PRO A 117 -17.23 -4.09 -9.51
C PRO A 117 -17.12 -5.22 -10.55
N GLY A 118 -17.16 -6.47 -10.08
CA GLY A 118 -17.07 -7.66 -10.94
C GLY A 118 -15.63 -8.15 -11.14
N THR A 119 -14.65 -7.52 -10.49
CA THR A 119 -13.23 -7.95 -10.51
C THR A 119 -12.79 -8.60 -9.21
N GLU A 120 -13.73 -8.88 -8.31
CA GLU A 120 -13.45 -9.38 -6.98
C GLU A 120 -12.74 -10.75 -7.03
N VAL A 121 -11.63 -10.82 -6.34
CA VAL A 121 -10.88 -12.06 -6.10
C VAL A 121 -10.50 -12.14 -4.61
N PRO A 122 -10.14 -13.32 -4.10
CA PRO A 122 -9.64 -13.43 -2.72
C PRO A 122 -8.43 -12.50 -2.49
N LEU A 123 -8.33 -11.91 -1.30
CA LEU A 123 -7.20 -11.05 -0.93
C LEU A 123 -5.84 -11.75 -1.14
N LEU A 124 -5.80 -13.07 -0.95
CA LEU A 124 -4.60 -13.87 -1.25
C LEU A 124 -4.11 -13.67 -2.69
N GLU A 125 -5.01 -13.52 -3.65
CA GLU A 125 -4.62 -13.27 -5.04
C GLU A 125 -4.00 -11.87 -5.22
N HIS A 126 -4.48 -10.86 -4.49
CA HIS A 126 -3.85 -9.54 -4.44
C HIS A 126 -2.41 -9.64 -3.93
N VAL A 127 -2.19 -10.37 -2.84
CA VAL A 127 -0.85 -10.62 -2.27
C VAL A 127 0.06 -11.33 -3.30
N ARG A 128 -0.45 -12.36 -3.98
CA ARG A 128 0.32 -13.07 -5.03
C ARG A 128 0.69 -12.16 -6.19
N ARG A 129 -0.22 -11.31 -6.63
CA ARG A 129 0.03 -10.36 -7.73
C ARG A 129 1.05 -9.31 -7.32
N SER A 130 1.03 -8.83 -6.08
CA SER A 130 2.06 -7.93 -5.54
C SER A 130 3.46 -8.54 -5.68
N VAL A 131 3.64 -9.78 -5.24
CA VAL A 131 4.92 -10.49 -5.36
C VAL A 131 5.31 -10.70 -6.83
N ASN A 132 4.35 -11.13 -7.67
CA ASN A 132 4.61 -11.37 -9.09
C ASN A 132 4.97 -10.08 -9.83
N PHE A 133 4.35 -8.95 -9.49
CA PHE A 133 4.71 -7.65 -10.05
C PHE A 133 6.18 -7.36 -9.83
N THR A 134 6.68 -7.49 -8.60
CA THR A 134 8.09 -7.28 -8.29
C THR A 134 9.00 -8.28 -8.99
N LEU A 135 8.63 -9.56 -9.01
CA LEU A 135 9.43 -10.62 -9.66
C LEU A 135 9.51 -10.45 -11.19
N ASN A 136 8.51 -9.84 -11.81
CA ASN A 136 8.51 -9.53 -13.24
C ASN A 136 9.26 -8.23 -13.58
N ASN A 137 9.67 -7.46 -12.57
CA ASN A 137 10.39 -6.20 -12.71
C ASN A 137 11.77 -6.27 -12.07
N LEU A 138 12.57 -7.26 -12.48
CA LEU A 138 13.94 -7.44 -12.01
C LEU A 138 14.95 -6.88 -13.02
N GLY A 139 16.02 -6.30 -12.53
CA GLY A 139 17.15 -5.87 -13.32
C GLY A 139 18.12 -6.99 -13.65
N PRO A 140 19.26 -6.66 -14.28
CA PRO A 140 20.25 -7.63 -14.74
C PRO A 140 20.89 -8.45 -13.61
N HIS A 141 20.95 -7.92 -12.40
CA HIS A 141 21.49 -8.60 -11.20
C HIS A 141 20.41 -9.36 -10.42
N LYS A 142 19.19 -9.47 -10.96
CA LYS A 142 18.05 -10.11 -10.31
C LYS A 142 17.55 -9.40 -9.04
N LEU A 143 17.86 -8.13 -8.92
CA LEU A 143 17.29 -7.24 -7.90
C LEU A 143 16.07 -6.51 -8.48
N PRO A 144 15.07 -6.15 -7.65
CA PRO A 144 13.93 -5.37 -8.11
C PRO A 144 14.38 -4.05 -8.74
N LEU A 145 13.74 -3.67 -9.84
CA LEU A 145 13.93 -2.33 -10.39
C LEU A 145 13.21 -1.32 -9.51
N ILE A 146 13.83 -0.16 -9.29
CA ILE A 146 13.21 0.94 -8.54
C ILE A 146 11.92 1.42 -9.23
N GLY A 147 11.84 1.27 -10.56
CA GLY A 147 10.71 1.76 -11.31
C GLY A 147 10.65 3.28 -11.28
N ARG A 148 9.46 3.82 -11.06
CA ARG A 148 9.26 5.27 -10.91
C ARG A 148 9.90 5.78 -9.61
N ALA A 149 9.69 5.07 -8.53
CA ALA A 149 10.25 5.34 -7.22
C ALA A 149 10.15 4.09 -6.35
N ASP A 150 10.88 4.12 -5.26
CA ASP A 150 10.81 3.14 -4.18
C ASP A 150 10.64 3.87 -2.82
N TRP A 151 11.05 3.24 -1.74
CA TRP A 151 10.94 3.81 -0.40
C TRP A 151 11.62 5.18 -0.25
N ASN A 152 12.60 5.52 -1.09
CA ASN A 152 13.29 6.81 -1.06
C ASN A 152 12.54 7.94 -1.80
N ASP A 153 11.36 7.68 -2.35
CA ASP A 153 10.49 8.64 -3.03
C ASP A 153 11.19 9.44 -4.14
N CYS A 154 12.03 8.79 -4.92
CA CYS A 154 12.81 9.40 -5.99
C CYS A 154 13.89 10.40 -5.55
N LEU A 155 14.36 10.35 -4.32
CA LEU A 155 15.45 11.22 -3.86
C LEU A 155 16.73 11.06 -4.70
N ASN A 156 16.92 9.90 -5.34
CA ASN A 156 18.00 9.61 -6.27
C ASN A 156 17.69 9.98 -7.72
N LEU A 157 16.57 10.64 -7.99
CA LEU A 157 16.12 11.11 -9.31
C LEU A 157 15.94 9.99 -10.36
N ASN A 158 15.72 8.76 -9.94
CA ASN A 158 15.52 7.63 -10.87
C ASN A 158 14.34 7.82 -11.81
N CYS A 159 13.31 8.56 -11.41
CA CYS A 159 12.15 8.88 -12.26
C CYS A 159 12.53 9.70 -13.51
N PHE A 160 13.71 10.32 -13.54
CA PHE A 160 14.26 11.07 -14.67
C PHE A 160 15.37 10.31 -15.40
N SER A 161 15.69 9.10 -14.98
CA SER A 161 16.72 8.29 -15.60
C SER A 161 16.14 7.47 -16.75
N GLU A 162 16.90 7.37 -17.85
CA GLU A 162 16.58 6.47 -18.96
C GLU A 162 16.82 5.00 -18.56
N HIS A 163 17.62 4.77 -17.54
CA HIS A 163 17.96 3.46 -17.02
C HIS A 163 17.56 3.37 -15.55
N PRO A 164 16.39 2.80 -15.22
CA PRO A 164 16.00 2.61 -13.84
C PRO A 164 17.01 1.72 -13.12
N GLY A 165 17.47 2.19 -11.95
CA GLY A 165 18.36 1.41 -11.09
C GLY A 165 17.67 0.21 -10.46
N GLU A 166 18.44 -0.73 -9.98
CA GLU A 166 17.98 -1.78 -9.05
C GLU A 166 17.99 -1.23 -7.62
N SER A 167 17.00 -1.60 -6.81
CA SER A 167 16.90 -1.24 -5.38
C SER A 167 17.49 -2.31 -4.48
#